data_d23a39a1f899d56878d162675e0b090a
#
_entry.id   d23a39a1f899d56878d162675e0b090a
#
_cell.length_a   1.000
_cell.length_b   1.000
_cell.length_c   1.000
_cell.angle_alpha   90.00
_cell.angle_beta   90.00
_cell.angle_gamma   90.00
#
_symmetry.space_group_name_H-M   'P 1'
#
loop_
_entity.id
_entity.type
_entity.pdbx_description
1 polymer ?
#
loop_
_entity_poly.entity_id
_entity_poly.type
_entity_poly.pdbx_seq_one_letter_code
_entity_poly.pdbx_strand_id
1 'polypeptide(L)'
;MPSATAHEPNTFTMIIGEDEVIPSNVTGQVLFTNDTVWFRNVDNRENITHQIRLDIDGDGLFNGTEDINSGELYSSCELDENGTKINQECEVIYKVLFNESTGLISGIFHYEDISSDGVVFTGRLVVNKDEHTTNVGPDPNYSTEENNDDGITYTDNNRQKLIVLSMSAGIAAIAIMMIISRPTPLHAEKYRELISQSEE
;
A
#
# COMPACT_ATOMS: atom_id res chain seq x y z
N MET A 1 -18.60 -33.19 0.78
CA MET A 1 -18.27 -32.08 1.71
C MET A 1 -17.60 -31.01 0.87
N PRO A 2 -18.06 -29.77 0.87
CA PRO A 2 -17.33 -28.71 0.21
C PRO A 2 -16.03 -28.48 0.99
N SER A 3 -14.90 -28.55 0.31
CA SER A 3 -13.61 -28.14 0.86
C SER A 3 -13.65 -26.63 1.04
N ALA A 4 -13.46 -26.13 2.25
CA ALA A 4 -13.11 -24.74 2.44
C ALA A 4 -11.74 -24.54 1.76
N THR A 5 -11.68 -23.75 0.70
CA THR A 5 -10.41 -23.37 0.10
C THR A 5 -9.81 -22.27 0.98
N ALA A 6 -8.75 -22.65 1.70
CA ALA A 6 -7.89 -21.68 2.37
C ALA A 6 -7.27 -20.76 1.30
N HIS A 7 -7.03 -19.51 1.64
CA HIS A 7 -6.15 -18.66 0.85
C HIS A 7 -4.77 -19.33 0.75
N GLU A 8 -4.30 -19.55 -0.46
CA GLU A 8 -2.93 -20.06 -0.64
C GLU A 8 -1.94 -18.95 -0.30
N PRO A 9 -0.91 -19.23 0.53
CA PRO A 9 0.10 -18.23 0.87
C PRO A 9 0.76 -17.64 -0.37
N ASN A 10 0.77 -16.33 -0.48
CA ASN A 10 1.35 -15.60 -1.58
C ASN A 10 2.59 -14.81 -1.15
N THR A 11 3.42 -14.45 -2.15
CA THR A 11 4.52 -13.51 -1.97
C THR A 11 4.20 -12.21 -2.66
N PHE A 12 4.19 -11.13 -1.91
CA PHE A 12 4.01 -9.78 -2.42
C PHE A 12 5.37 -9.07 -2.42
N THR A 13 5.79 -8.54 -3.58
CA THR A 13 7.10 -7.89 -3.70
C THR A 13 6.95 -6.37 -3.74
N MET A 14 7.68 -5.70 -2.86
CA MET A 14 7.86 -4.25 -2.81
C MET A 14 9.27 -3.93 -3.29
N ILE A 15 9.37 -3.02 -4.23
CA ILE A 15 10.62 -2.61 -4.86
C ILE A 15 11.11 -1.32 -4.23
N ILE A 16 12.29 -1.35 -3.62
CA ILE A 16 12.97 -0.19 -3.06
C ILE A 16 13.81 0.42 -4.17
N GLY A 17 13.43 1.61 -4.62
CA GLY A 17 14.15 2.39 -5.63
C GLY A 17 14.88 3.57 -5.02
N GLU A 18 15.45 4.41 -5.87
CA GLU A 18 16.16 5.63 -5.47
C GLU A 18 15.23 6.65 -4.79
N ASP A 19 14.03 6.84 -5.35
CA ASP A 19 13.13 7.91 -4.96
C ASP A 19 11.94 7.44 -4.12
N GLU A 20 11.61 6.14 -4.16
CA GLU A 20 10.42 5.61 -3.48
C GLU A 20 10.44 4.08 -3.37
N VAL A 21 9.53 3.56 -2.52
CA VAL A 21 9.19 2.14 -2.47
C VAL A 21 7.91 1.90 -3.28
N ILE A 22 7.92 0.94 -4.21
CA ILE A 22 6.81 0.65 -5.12
C ILE A 22 6.25 -0.76 -4.87
N PRO A 23 4.97 -0.88 -4.55
CA PRO A 23 4.03 0.18 -4.15
C PRO A 23 4.36 0.71 -2.75
N SER A 24 4.18 2.01 -2.51
CA SER A 24 4.43 2.60 -1.18
C SER A 24 3.41 2.17 -0.12
N ASN A 25 2.22 1.79 -0.57
CA ASN A 25 1.15 1.31 0.32
C ASN A 25 0.49 0.07 -0.27
N VAL A 26 0.31 -0.95 0.56
CA VAL A 26 -0.48 -2.14 0.24
C VAL A 26 -1.78 -2.05 1.02
N THR A 27 -2.90 -1.84 0.33
CA THR A 27 -4.21 -1.62 0.93
C THR A 27 -5.28 -2.48 0.25
N GLY A 28 -6.45 -2.59 0.88
CA GLY A 28 -7.53 -3.44 0.38
C GLY A 28 -7.31 -4.91 0.72
N GLN A 29 -7.95 -5.81 -0.05
CA GLN A 29 -7.88 -7.25 0.16
C GLN A 29 -6.82 -7.89 -0.76
N VAL A 30 -5.56 -7.50 -0.56
CA VAL A 30 -4.43 -7.95 -1.39
C VAL A 30 -3.46 -8.80 -0.57
N LEU A 31 -3.26 -8.45 0.70
CA LEU A 31 -2.34 -9.11 1.62
C LEU A 31 -3.13 -9.73 2.76
N PHE A 32 -2.87 -11.00 3.04
CA PHE A 32 -3.57 -11.79 4.06
C PHE A 32 -2.59 -12.43 5.04
N THR A 33 -3.13 -12.89 6.17
CA THR A 33 -2.37 -13.74 7.10
C THR A 33 -1.85 -14.97 6.36
N ASN A 34 -0.60 -15.34 6.61
CA ASN A 34 0.24 -16.35 5.95
C ASN A 34 0.91 -15.89 4.64
N ASP A 35 0.64 -14.69 4.16
CA ASP A 35 1.41 -14.12 3.06
C ASP A 35 2.78 -13.62 3.52
N THR A 36 3.70 -13.50 2.54
CA THR A 36 5.03 -12.95 2.75
C THR A 36 5.21 -11.67 1.93
N VAL A 37 5.72 -10.62 2.55
CA VAL A 37 6.17 -9.42 1.83
C VAL A 37 7.69 -9.47 1.67
N TRP A 38 8.15 -9.25 0.44
CA TRP A 38 9.55 -9.10 0.09
C TRP A 38 9.84 -7.64 -0.21
N PHE A 39 10.70 -7.03 0.58
CA PHE A 39 11.31 -5.74 0.29
C PHE A 39 12.61 -5.99 -0.47
N ARG A 40 12.63 -5.66 -1.75
CA ARG A 40 13.78 -5.87 -2.63
C ARG A 40 14.43 -4.55 -2.99
N ASN A 41 15.69 -4.37 -2.61
CA ASN A 41 16.47 -3.20 -3.01
C ASN A 41 16.94 -3.34 -4.48
N VAL A 42 16.64 -2.32 -5.29
CA VAL A 42 17.10 -2.17 -6.68
C VAL A 42 17.74 -0.79 -6.92
N ASP A 43 17.95 0.00 -5.86
CA ASP A 43 18.67 1.26 -5.96
C ASP A 43 20.12 0.99 -6.37
N ASN A 44 20.49 1.42 -7.56
CA ASN A 44 21.80 1.16 -8.14
C ASN A 44 22.79 2.31 -7.95
N ARG A 45 22.47 3.29 -7.10
CA ARG A 45 23.42 4.33 -6.70
C ARG A 45 24.62 3.70 -5.98
N GLU A 46 25.77 4.23 -6.26
CA GLU A 46 27.01 3.68 -5.71
C GLU A 46 27.07 3.87 -4.19
N ASN A 47 27.36 2.78 -3.46
CA ASN A 47 27.49 2.75 -2.00
C ASN A 47 26.22 3.16 -1.22
N ILE A 48 25.06 3.11 -1.83
CA ILE A 48 23.78 3.33 -1.13
C ILE A 48 23.20 1.99 -0.69
N THR A 49 22.87 1.91 0.60
CA THR A 49 22.13 0.81 1.21
C THR A 49 20.81 1.32 1.75
N HIS A 50 19.86 0.44 1.91
CA HIS A 50 18.54 0.72 2.49
C HIS A 50 18.32 -0.12 3.74
N GLN A 51 17.50 0.36 4.65
CA GLN A 51 17.08 -0.36 5.84
C GLN A 51 15.57 -0.23 6.01
N ILE A 52 14.88 -1.37 6.06
CA ILE A 52 13.44 -1.41 6.32
C ILE A 52 13.22 -1.62 7.80
N ARG A 53 12.34 -0.80 8.39
CA ARG A 53 11.85 -0.96 9.75
C ARG A 53 10.33 -1.02 9.74
N LEU A 54 9.75 -1.90 10.55
CA LEU A 54 8.31 -2.04 10.72
C LEU A 54 7.95 -1.71 12.17
N ASP A 55 6.99 -0.81 12.33
CA ASP A 55 6.32 -0.51 13.60
C ASP A 55 5.30 -1.62 13.89
N ILE A 56 5.60 -2.46 14.85
CA ILE A 56 4.81 -3.64 15.17
C ILE A 56 3.80 -3.37 16.25
N ASP A 57 4.16 -2.57 17.25
CA ASP A 57 3.29 -2.24 18.37
C ASP A 57 2.35 -1.03 18.08
N GLY A 58 2.57 -0.34 16.96
CA GLY A 58 1.72 0.76 16.50
C GLY A 58 1.90 2.06 17.27
N ASP A 59 3.04 2.25 17.93
CA ASP A 59 3.33 3.45 18.72
C ASP A 59 3.83 4.64 17.85
N GLY A 60 4.08 4.40 16.57
CA GLY A 60 4.58 5.36 15.60
C GLY A 60 6.08 5.61 15.67
N LEU A 61 6.80 4.83 16.47
CA LEU A 61 8.25 4.80 16.52
C LEU A 61 8.73 3.51 15.85
N PHE A 62 9.95 3.52 15.30
CA PHE A 62 10.51 2.35 14.58
C PHE A 62 11.77 1.82 15.28
N ASN A 63 11.85 1.96 16.59
CA ASN A 63 13.03 1.62 17.39
C ASN A 63 12.68 0.86 18.67
N GLY A 64 11.45 0.41 18.81
CA GLY A 64 10.99 -0.41 19.92
C GLY A 64 11.65 -1.80 19.92
N THR A 65 11.53 -2.51 21.06
CA THR A 65 12.02 -3.89 21.16
C THR A 65 11.17 -4.89 20.40
N GLU A 66 9.93 -4.52 20.11
CA GLU A 66 8.97 -5.30 19.33
C GLU A 66 9.12 -5.04 17.82
N ASP A 67 9.76 -3.93 17.43
CA ASP A 67 9.92 -3.54 16.05
C ASP A 67 10.90 -4.42 15.28
N ILE A 68 10.63 -4.54 14.00
CA ILE A 68 11.43 -5.34 13.09
C ILE A 68 12.34 -4.45 12.25
N ASN A 69 13.58 -4.90 12.10
CA ASN A 69 14.62 -4.21 11.33
C ASN A 69 15.31 -5.20 10.37
N SER A 70 15.43 -4.83 9.09
CA SER A 70 16.05 -5.67 8.08
C SER A 70 17.57 -5.78 8.17
N GLY A 71 18.22 -4.84 8.87
CA GLY A 71 19.63 -4.56 8.61
C GLY A 71 19.82 -3.86 7.25
N GLU A 72 21.07 -3.81 6.78
CA GLU A 72 21.40 -3.16 5.51
C GLU A 72 21.05 -4.04 4.30
N LEU A 73 20.30 -3.46 3.37
CA LEU A 73 19.95 -4.08 2.10
C LEU A 73 20.76 -3.42 0.97
N TYR A 74 21.48 -4.23 0.24
CA TYR A 74 22.29 -3.83 -0.90
C TYR A 74 21.49 -4.02 -2.20
N SER A 75 21.82 -3.31 -3.27
CA SER A 75 21.20 -3.53 -4.58
C SER A 75 21.68 -4.84 -5.23
N SER A 76 22.88 -5.26 -4.92
CA SER A 76 23.48 -6.52 -5.38
C SER A 76 24.54 -7.01 -4.40
N CYS A 77 24.77 -8.32 -4.41
CA CYS A 77 25.85 -8.93 -3.66
C CYS A 77 26.91 -9.51 -4.61
N GLU A 78 28.18 -9.31 -4.28
CA GLU A 78 29.26 -9.94 -5.02
C GLU A 78 29.26 -11.45 -4.81
N LEU A 79 29.45 -12.19 -5.91
CA LEU A 79 29.50 -13.64 -5.92
C LEU A 79 30.90 -14.10 -6.31
N ASP A 80 31.31 -15.22 -5.76
CA ASP A 80 32.52 -15.93 -6.17
C ASP A 80 32.32 -16.69 -7.50
N GLU A 81 33.36 -17.36 -7.99
CA GLU A 81 33.33 -18.16 -9.23
C GLU A 81 32.32 -19.31 -9.19
N ASN A 82 31.84 -19.73 -7.99
CA ASN A 82 30.86 -20.77 -7.78
C ASN A 82 29.43 -20.24 -7.60
N GLY A 83 29.25 -18.90 -7.64
CA GLY A 83 27.96 -18.24 -7.44
C GLY A 83 27.60 -18.09 -5.96
N THR A 84 28.55 -18.24 -5.04
CA THR A 84 28.35 -18.06 -3.59
C THR A 84 28.62 -16.59 -3.22
N LYS A 85 27.82 -16.02 -2.31
CA LYS A 85 28.07 -14.67 -1.80
C LYS A 85 29.46 -14.59 -1.15
N ILE A 86 30.30 -13.64 -1.55
CA ILE A 86 31.58 -13.34 -0.92
C ILE A 86 31.37 -12.83 0.50
N ASN A 87 30.44 -11.88 0.66
CA ASN A 87 29.96 -11.45 1.97
C ASN A 87 28.64 -12.14 2.29
N GLN A 88 28.64 -13.04 3.27
CA GLN A 88 27.46 -13.80 3.68
C GLN A 88 26.36 -12.92 4.32
N GLU A 89 26.74 -11.76 4.88
CA GLU A 89 25.83 -10.80 5.49
C GLU A 89 25.18 -9.85 4.46
N CYS A 90 25.64 -9.89 3.20
CA CYS A 90 25.04 -9.08 2.14
C CYS A 90 23.65 -9.59 1.81
N GLU A 91 22.63 -8.77 2.01
CA GLU A 91 21.26 -9.07 1.66
C GLU A 91 20.71 -8.05 0.65
N VAL A 92 19.91 -8.55 -0.31
CA VAL A 92 19.24 -7.76 -1.34
C VAL A 92 17.74 -7.70 -1.08
N ILE A 93 17.23 -8.69 -0.36
CA ILE A 93 15.80 -8.87 -0.10
C ILE A 93 15.60 -9.12 1.38
N TYR A 94 14.71 -8.33 1.99
CA TYR A 94 14.18 -8.60 3.31
C TYR A 94 12.79 -9.22 3.20
N LYS A 95 12.55 -10.30 3.97
CA LYS A 95 11.30 -11.06 3.91
C LYS A 95 10.57 -10.97 5.22
N VAL A 96 9.32 -10.54 5.18
CA VAL A 96 8.42 -10.45 6.33
C VAL A 96 7.26 -11.42 6.12
N LEU A 97 7.15 -12.41 6.98
CA LEU A 97 6.06 -13.38 6.99
C LEU A 97 4.99 -12.92 8.00
N PHE A 98 3.76 -12.76 7.54
CA PHE A 98 2.63 -12.35 8.38
C PHE A 98 1.87 -13.58 8.89
N ASN A 99 2.20 -14.06 10.08
CA ASN A 99 1.50 -15.19 10.69
C ASN A 99 1.53 -15.12 12.24
N GLU A 100 0.84 -16.07 12.87
CA GLU A 100 0.80 -16.18 14.34
C GLU A 100 2.17 -16.41 14.99
N SER A 101 3.08 -17.12 14.31
CA SER A 101 4.39 -17.43 14.88
C SER A 101 5.32 -16.21 14.94
N THR A 102 5.10 -15.23 14.07
CA THR A 102 5.83 -13.95 14.06
C THR A 102 5.13 -12.87 14.89
N GLY A 103 3.90 -13.13 15.38
CA GLY A 103 3.07 -12.13 16.03
C GLY A 103 2.41 -11.14 15.05
N LEU A 104 2.78 -11.21 13.77
CA LEU A 104 2.25 -10.36 12.70
C LEU A 104 1.03 -11.03 12.08
N ILE A 105 -0.12 -10.87 12.71
CA ILE A 105 -1.38 -11.39 12.20
C ILE A 105 -2.07 -10.37 11.29
N SER A 106 -3.32 -10.09 11.49
CA SER A 106 -4.05 -9.07 10.72
C SER A 106 -3.95 -7.69 11.37
N GLY A 107 -3.85 -6.65 10.55
CA GLY A 107 -3.75 -5.28 11.06
C GLY A 107 -3.18 -4.31 10.03
N ILE A 108 -2.88 -3.12 10.51
CA ILE A 108 -2.19 -2.08 9.75
C ILE A 108 -0.79 -1.95 10.34
N PHE A 109 0.22 -2.22 9.52
CA PHE A 109 1.62 -2.09 9.89
C PHE A 109 2.22 -0.94 9.11
N HIS A 110 2.81 0.01 9.82
CA HIS A 110 3.58 1.08 9.21
C HIS A 110 5.02 0.61 9.02
N TYR A 111 5.66 1.10 7.97
CA TYR A 111 7.09 0.86 7.75
C TYR A 111 7.78 2.15 7.33
N GLU A 112 9.07 2.21 7.59
CA GLU A 112 9.97 3.18 7.01
C GLU A 112 11.10 2.48 6.25
N ASP A 113 11.52 3.09 5.16
CA ASP A 113 12.72 2.78 4.41
C ASP A 113 13.70 3.92 4.62
N ILE A 114 14.88 3.61 5.14
CA ILE A 114 15.94 4.57 5.39
C ILE A 114 17.12 4.23 4.51
N SER A 115 17.45 5.13 3.60
CA SER A 115 18.68 4.99 2.83
C SER A 115 19.89 5.51 3.58
N SER A 116 21.09 5.00 3.26
CA SER A 116 22.34 5.36 3.95
C SER A 116 22.75 6.82 3.76
N ASP A 117 22.20 7.52 2.78
CA ASP A 117 22.36 8.97 2.59
C ASP A 117 21.37 9.81 3.41
N GLY A 118 20.50 9.15 4.21
CA GLY A 118 19.60 9.79 5.17
C GLY A 118 18.22 10.14 4.63
N VAL A 119 17.87 9.71 3.42
CA VAL A 119 16.50 9.85 2.90
C VAL A 119 15.60 8.81 3.58
N VAL A 120 14.39 9.22 3.95
CA VAL A 120 13.41 8.35 4.63
C VAL A 120 12.10 8.36 3.86
N PHE A 121 11.62 7.18 3.51
CA PHE A 121 10.28 6.96 2.96
C PHE A 121 9.44 6.17 3.95
N THR A 122 8.15 6.46 4.00
CA THR A 122 7.22 5.75 4.86
C THR A 122 6.05 5.19 4.07
N GLY A 123 5.54 4.07 4.53
CA GLY A 123 4.37 3.46 3.92
C GLY A 123 3.62 2.59 4.91
N ARG A 124 2.61 1.87 4.39
CA ARG A 124 1.79 0.98 5.22
C ARG A 124 1.38 -0.29 4.49
N LEU A 125 1.25 -1.34 5.26
CA LEU A 125 0.75 -2.64 4.85
C LEU A 125 -0.55 -2.91 5.60
N VAL A 126 -1.62 -3.23 4.87
CA VAL A 126 -2.89 -3.68 5.45
C VAL A 126 -2.98 -5.18 5.25
N VAL A 127 -2.79 -5.92 6.33
CA VAL A 127 -2.87 -7.38 6.35
C VAL A 127 -4.27 -7.79 6.79
N ASN A 128 -4.98 -8.49 5.93
CA ASN A 128 -6.33 -8.95 6.20
C ASN A 128 -6.28 -10.32 6.88
N LYS A 129 -7.27 -10.58 7.72
CA LYS A 129 -7.46 -11.92 8.25
C LYS A 129 -7.98 -12.84 7.16
N ASP A 130 -7.38 -14.02 7.05
CA ASP A 130 -7.91 -15.07 6.20
C ASP A 130 -9.12 -15.71 6.89
N GLU A 131 -10.31 -15.20 6.58
CA GLU A 131 -11.57 -15.70 7.15
C GLU A 131 -12.14 -16.80 6.26
N HIS A 132 -11.95 -18.03 6.67
CA HIS A 132 -12.70 -19.14 6.10
C HIS A 132 -14.15 -19.05 6.57
N THR A 133 -15.02 -18.49 5.74
CA THR A 133 -16.45 -18.71 5.92
C THR A 133 -16.72 -20.18 5.66
N THR A 134 -16.73 -20.99 6.72
CA THR A 134 -17.43 -22.27 6.64
C THR A 134 -18.88 -21.89 6.34
N ASN A 135 -19.27 -22.03 5.08
CA ASN A 135 -20.69 -22.14 4.75
C ASN A 135 -21.17 -23.41 5.42
N VAL A 136 -21.54 -23.29 6.70
CA VAL A 136 -22.37 -24.27 7.35
C VAL A 136 -23.67 -24.24 6.55
N GLY A 137 -23.81 -25.18 5.62
CA GLY A 137 -25.07 -25.36 4.89
C GLY A 137 -26.19 -25.38 5.91
N PRO A 138 -27.41 -24.97 5.55
CA PRO A 138 -28.54 -24.95 6.47
C PRO A 138 -28.64 -26.31 7.17
N ASP A 139 -28.56 -26.29 8.50
CA ASP A 139 -28.74 -27.48 9.33
C ASP A 139 -30.10 -28.10 8.96
N PRO A 140 -30.14 -29.33 8.43
CA PRO A 140 -31.41 -29.96 8.04
C PRO A 140 -32.39 -30.17 9.20
N ASN A 141 -31.97 -29.88 10.43
CA ASN A 141 -32.81 -29.97 11.63
C ASN A 141 -33.29 -28.63 12.18
N TYR A 142 -33.05 -27.50 11.49
CA TYR A 142 -33.62 -26.22 11.90
C TYR A 142 -35.10 -26.19 11.48
N SER A 143 -35.97 -26.57 12.42
CA SER A 143 -37.42 -26.33 12.30
C SER A 143 -37.67 -24.82 12.36
N THR A 144 -38.11 -24.27 11.27
CA THR A 144 -38.58 -22.90 11.16
C THR A 144 -39.79 -22.71 12.10
N GLU A 145 -39.56 -22.15 13.28
CA GLU A 145 -40.67 -21.48 13.98
C GLU A 145 -40.95 -20.19 13.21
N GLU A 146 -42.08 -20.14 12.56
CA GLU A 146 -42.65 -18.92 11.97
C GLU A 146 -42.85 -17.89 13.06
N ASN A 147 -41.86 -17.05 13.31
CA ASN A 147 -42.09 -15.77 13.95
C ASN A 147 -42.33 -14.73 12.86
N ASN A 148 -43.62 -14.41 12.68
CA ASN A 148 -44.04 -13.19 12.05
C ASN A 148 -43.45 -12.03 12.83
N ASP A 149 -42.43 -11.38 12.31
CA ASP A 149 -42.08 -10.04 12.74
C ASP A 149 -41.43 -9.24 11.61
N ASP A 150 -42.08 -8.14 11.40
CA ASP A 150 -41.82 -6.90 10.68
C ASP A 150 -40.53 -6.83 9.83
N GLY A 151 -40.82 -6.71 8.51
CA GLY A 151 -39.85 -6.41 7.48
C GLY A 151 -38.98 -5.20 7.78
N ILE A 152 -37.74 -5.43 8.14
CA ILE A 152 -36.70 -4.42 8.04
C ILE A 152 -36.26 -4.38 6.57
N THR A 153 -36.91 -3.53 5.80
CA THR A 153 -36.39 -3.13 4.49
C THR A 153 -35.10 -2.34 4.72
N TYR A 154 -33.98 -2.96 4.47
CA TYR A 154 -32.72 -2.25 4.29
C TYR A 154 -32.84 -1.35 3.06
N THR A 155 -33.31 -0.13 3.27
CA THR A 155 -33.23 0.90 2.25
C THR A 155 -31.76 1.22 2.02
N ASP A 156 -31.31 0.95 0.81
CA ASP A 156 -29.94 1.13 0.30
C ASP A 156 -29.58 2.63 0.18
N ASN A 157 -29.65 3.34 1.32
CA ASN A 157 -29.36 4.77 1.43
C ASN A 157 -27.89 5.12 1.20
N ASN A 158 -27.00 4.12 1.31
CA ASN A 158 -25.57 4.36 1.16
C ASN A 158 -25.17 4.45 -0.32
N ARG A 159 -25.84 3.73 -1.20
CA ARG A 159 -25.57 3.78 -2.64
C ARG A 159 -26.01 5.10 -3.25
N GLN A 160 -27.13 5.65 -2.82
CA GLN A 160 -27.59 6.98 -3.25
C GLN A 160 -26.66 8.10 -2.73
N LYS A 161 -26.17 8.00 -1.49
CA LYS A 161 -25.21 8.96 -0.93
C LYS A 161 -23.88 8.96 -1.69
N LEU A 162 -23.37 7.80 -2.10
CA LEU A 162 -22.16 7.68 -2.92
C LEU A 162 -22.34 8.31 -4.31
N ILE A 163 -23.49 8.11 -4.95
CA ILE A 163 -23.79 8.71 -6.26
C ILE A 163 -23.86 10.23 -6.17
N VAL A 164 -24.51 10.77 -5.14
CA VAL A 164 -24.60 12.21 -4.92
C VAL A 164 -23.24 12.83 -4.62
N LEU A 165 -22.38 12.14 -3.82
CA LEU A 165 -21.02 12.62 -3.55
C LEU A 165 -20.15 12.63 -4.81
N SER A 166 -20.24 11.62 -5.67
CA SER A 166 -19.45 11.55 -6.90
C SER A 166 -19.85 12.63 -7.91
N MET A 167 -21.14 12.94 -8.02
CA MET A 167 -21.63 14.02 -8.89
C MET A 167 -21.17 15.41 -8.43
N SER A 168 -21.15 15.65 -7.11
CA SER A 168 -20.71 16.94 -6.56
C SER A 168 -19.20 17.17 -6.76
N ALA A 169 -18.38 16.12 -6.64
CA ALA A 169 -16.95 16.20 -6.89
C ALA A 169 -16.62 16.48 -8.37
N GLY A 170 -17.38 15.91 -9.29
CA GLY A 170 -17.23 16.16 -10.73
C GLY A 170 -17.50 17.61 -11.13
N ILE A 171 -18.55 18.23 -10.58
CA ILE A 171 -18.91 19.63 -10.86
C ILE A 171 -17.82 20.59 -10.32
N ALA A 172 -17.28 20.31 -9.13
CA ALA A 172 -16.21 21.12 -8.54
C ALA A 172 -14.93 21.08 -9.39
N ALA A 173 -14.56 19.91 -9.93
CA ALA A 173 -13.39 19.76 -10.79
C ALA A 173 -13.51 20.55 -12.09
N ILE A 174 -14.68 20.56 -12.72
CA ILE A 174 -14.96 21.33 -13.94
C ILE A 174 -14.86 22.84 -13.67
N ALA A 175 -15.41 23.31 -12.53
CA ALA A 175 -15.35 24.72 -12.14
C ALA A 175 -13.91 25.18 -11.92
N ILE A 176 -13.06 24.37 -11.29
CA ILE A 176 -11.64 24.66 -11.07
C ILE A 176 -10.90 24.71 -12.41
N MET A 177 -11.13 23.79 -13.33
CA MET A 177 -10.54 23.82 -14.66
C MET A 177 -10.91 25.09 -15.44
N MET A 178 -12.16 25.57 -15.37
CA MET A 178 -12.57 26.80 -16.02
C MET A 178 -11.89 28.03 -15.43
N ILE A 179 -11.59 28.04 -14.13
CA ILE A 179 -10.88 29.15 -13.48
C ILE A 179 -9.41 29.20 -13.90
N ILE A 180 -8.77 28.04 -13.96
CA ILE A 180 -7.34 27.93 -14.35
C ILE A 180 -7.15 28.24 -15.84
N SER A 181 -8.12 27.93 -16.68
CA SER A 181 -8.06 28.17 -18.14
C SER A 181 -8.31 29.64 -18.53
N ARG A 182 -8.65 30.52 -17.59
CA ARG A 182 -8.77 31.95 -17.91
C ARG A 182 -7.39 32.59 -18.01
N PRO A 183 -7.01 33.18 -19.16
CA PRO A 183 -5.74 33.89 -19.27
C PRO A 183 -5.73 35.04 -18.27
N THR A 184 -4.72 35.09 -17.43
CA THR A 184 -4.55 36.20 -16.49
C THR A 184 -4.33 37.50 -17.27
N PRO A 185 -4.94 38.63 -16.85
CA PRO A 185 -4.85 39.89 -17.59
C PRO A 185 -3.39 40.38 -17.79
N LEU A 186 -2.46 39.96 -16.96
CA LEU A 186 -1.04 40.29 -17.09
C LEU A 186 -0.38 39.72 -18.37
N HIS A 187 -0.87 38.60 -18.90
CA HIS A 187 -0.33 38.04 -20.16
C HIS A 187 -0.84 38.77 -21.41
N ALA A 188 -2.05 39.33 -21.35
CA ALA A 188 -2.64 40.04 -22.50
C ALA A 188 -1.93 41.38 -22.76
N GLU A 189 -1.44 42.07 -21.74
CA GLU A 189 -0.69 43.32 -21.89
C GLU A 189 0.69 43.09 -22.50
N LYS A 190 1.40 42.03 -22.07
CA LYS A 190 2.73 41.70 -22.60
C LYS A 190 2.71 41.28 -24.08
N TYR A 191 1.64 40.64 -24.54
CA TYR A 191 1.47 40.31 -25.96
C TYR A 191 1.16 41.54 -26.83
N ARG A 192 0.44 42.53 -26.31
CA ARG A 192 0.20 43.79 -27.01
C ARG A 192 1.47 44.62 -27.21
N GLU A 193 2.34 44.64 -26.21
CA GLU A 193 3.61 45.36 -26.27
C GLU A 193 4.57 44.73 -27.31
N LEU A 194 4.61 43.40 -27.40
CA LEU A 194 5.42 42.67 -28.37
C LEU A 194 4.97 42.88 -29.83
N ILE A 195 3.67 43.02 -30.08
CA ILE A 195 3.14 43.24 -31.41
C ILE A 195 3.41 44.69 -31.88
N SER A 196 3.37 45.69 -30.98
CA SER A 196 3.64 47.09 -31.32
C SER A 196 5.12 47.36 -31.66
N GLN A 197 6.05 46.52 -31.18
CA GLN A 197 7.48 46.62 -31.53
C GLN A 197 7.87 45.94 -32.84
N SER A 198 6.99 45.15 -33.43
CA SER A 198 7.27 44.49 -34.72
C SER A 198 6.79 45.26 -35.98
N GLU A 199 6.15 46.43 -35.80
CA GLU A 199 5.66 47.27 -36.90
C GLU A 199 6.47 48.54 -37.12
N GLU A 200 7.62 48.75 -36.41
CA GLU A 200 8.64 49.75 -36.73
C GLU A 200 9.83 49.09 -37.46
#